data_229784f390e9f34678f08e0707a24cb2
#
_entry.id   229784f390e9f34678f08e0707a24cb2
#
_cell.length_a   1.000
_cell.length_b   1.000
_cell.length_c   1.000
_cell.angle_alpha   90.00
_cell.angle_beta   90.00
_cell.angle_gamma   90.00
#
_symmetry.space_group_name_H-M   'P 1'
#
loop_
_entity.id
_entity.type
_entity.pdbx_description
1 polymer ?
#
loop_
_entity_poly.entity_id
_entity_poly.type
_entity_poly.pdbx_seq_one_letter_code
_entity_poly.pdbx_strand_id
1 'polypeptide(L)'
;MSTPSSTGGRVARFALNAYAGLALFYLFVPIFWIVMFSFNKPKGNYNVAWQEFTFDNWKNPFRDESLTNAFVESLKIAAISTVIATVLGSMIAIALARYRFRGSGGLNFLLVLPLTTPEIVLGSSLATLFLDWDITRGFTTVVIAHVMFQVSFVALTVRARVRGFDWTLEQAAQDLGASPLRTFWKVTFPLILPGILAAALLSFALSLDDFIITLFNADSLTTFPLYINGSFRVKFPPEVNVLASVIL
;
A
#
# COMPACT_ATOMS: atom_id res chain seq x y z
N MET A 1 -40.43 2.42 -22.54
CA MET A 1 -40.05 2.48 -23.98
C MET A 1 -38.59 1.99 -24.08
N SER A 2 -38.40 0.71 -24.47
CA SER A 2 -37.07 0.11 -24.70
C SER A 2 -36.63 0.49 -26.11
N THR A 3 -35.62 1.34 -26.24
CA THR A 3 -34.98 1.64 -27.53
C THR A 3 -34.35 0.36 -28.09
N PRO A 4 -34.63 -0.01 -29.36
CA PRO A 4 -34.02 -1.17 -29.97
C PRO A 4 -32.51 -0.95 -30.06
N SER A 5 -31.73 -1.85 -29.44
CA SER A 5 -30.27 -1.82 -29.53
C SER A 5 -29.85 -2.06 -30.98
N SER A 6 -29.38 -1.02 -31.67
CA SER A 6 -28.85 -1.12 -33.02
C SER A 6 -27.71 -2.19 -33.04
N THR A 7 -27.60 -2.94 -34.13
CA THR A 7 -26.55 -3.96 -34.33
C THR A 7 -25.16 -3.38 -34.10
N GLY A 8 -24.92 -2.11 -34.46
CA GLY A 8 -23.69 -1.37 -34.15
C GLY A 8 -23.42 -1.21 -32.67
N GLY A 9 -24.45 -1.03 -31.83
CA GLY A 9 -24.27 -0.92 -30.36
C GLY A 9 -23.93 -2.26 -29.69
N ARG A 10 -24.29 -3.41 -30.29
CA ARG A 10 -23.88 -4.74 -29.80
C ARG A 10 -22.43 -5.03 -30.15
N VAL A 11 -22.03 -4.74 -31.39
CA VAL A 11 -20.64 -4.91 -31.84
C VAL A 11 -19.69 -4.03 -31.04
N ALA A 12 -20.05 -2.75 -30.83
CA ALA A 12 -19.25 -1.84 -30.01
C ALA A 12 -19.10 -2.31 -28.56
N ARG A 13 -20.18 -2.82 -27.92
CA ARG A 13 -20.12 -3.41 -26.58
C ARG A 13 -19.28 -4.67 -26.54
N PHE A 14 -19.39 -5.54 -27.52
CA PHE A 14 -18.56 -6.75 -27.61
C PHE A 14 -17.08 -6.38 -27.77
N ALA A 15 -16.75 -5.44 -28.64
CA ALA A 15 -15.39 -4.96 -28.85
C ALA A 15 -14.81 -4.33 -27.55
N LEU A 16 -15.61 -3.54 -26.83
CA LEU A 16 -15.21 -2.93 -25.56
C LEU A 16 -14.95 -4.01 -24.49
N ASN A 17 -15.84 -4.98 -24.36
CA ASN A 17 -15.67 -6.09 -23.40
C ASN A 17 -14.48 -6.97 -23.74
N ALA A 18 -14.25 -7.26 -25.03
CA ALA A 18 -13.08 -8.00 -25.48
C ALA A 18 -11.78 -7.26 -25.19
N TYR A 19 -11.75 -5.94 -25.45
CA TYR A 19 -10.60 -5.09 -25.13
C TYR A 19 -10.35 -5.05 -23.60
N ALA A 20 -11.41 -4.86 -22.80
CA ALA A 20 -11.29 -4.88 -21.34
C ALA A 20 -10.79 -6.24 -20.82
N GLY A 21 -11.30 -7.34 -21.39
CA GLY A 21 -10.84 -8.70 -21.08
C GLY A 21 -9.36 -8.92 -21.42
N LEU A 22 -8.92 -8.48 -22.60
CA LEU A 22 -7.52 -8.55 -23.00
C LEU A 22 -6.61 -7.69 -22.12
N ALA A 23 -7.04 -6.48 -21.77
CA ALA A 23 -6.29 -5.61 -20.87
C ALA A 23 -6.13 -6.24 -19.48
N LEU A 24 -7.22 -6.77 -18.92
CA LEU A 24 -7.16 -7.50 -17.65
C LEU A 24 -6.25 -8.73 -17.75
N PHE A 25 -6.42 -9.55 -18.78
CA PHE A 25 -5.55 -10.71 -19.00
C PHE A 25 -4.08 -10.32 -19.03
N TYR A 26 -3.72 -9.27 -19.77
CA TYR A 26 -2.35 -8.75 -19.84
C TYR A 26 -1.81 -8.33 -18.48
N LEU A 27 -2.63 -7.67 -17.65
CA LEU A 27 -2.25 -7.26 -16.29
C LEU A 27 -2.02 -8.47 -15.37
N PHE A 28 -2.76 -9.56 -15.54
CA PHE A 28 -2.59 -10.77 -14.74
C PHE A 28 -1.45 -11.69 -15.18
N VAL A 29 -0.91 -11.52 -16.39
CA VAL A 29 0.20 -12.35 -16.89
C VAL A 29 1.43 -12.33 -15.96
N PRO A 30 1.94 -11.17 -15.52
CA PRO A 30 3.09 -11.16 -14.60
C PRO A 30 2.80 -11.84 -13.26
N ILE A 31 1.59 -11.66 -12.73
CA ILE A 31 1.14 -12.28 -11.48
C ILE A 31 1.11 -13.79 -11.64
N PHE A 32 0.47 -14.27 -12.72
CA PHE A 32 0.44 -15.70 -13.05
C PHE A 32 1.87 -16.27 -13.18
N TRP A 33 2.78 -15.52 -13.77
CA TRP A 33 4.17 -15.93 -13.90
C TRP A 33 4.86 -16.11 -12.56
N ILE A 34 4.71 -15.15 -11.62
CA ILE A 34 5.25 -15.24 -10.27
C ILE A 34 4.72 -16.47 -9.55
N VAL A 35 3.38 -16.68 -9.59
CA VAL A 35 2.74 -17.85 -8.96
C VAL A 35 3.20 -19.14 -9.59
N MET A 36 3.29 -19.22 -10.94
CA MET A 36 3.77 -20.40 -11.64
C MET A 36 5.22 -20.74 -11.22
N PHE A 37 6.11 -19.75 -11.20
CA PHE A 37 7.51 -19.96 -10.83
C PHE A 37 7.73 -20.26 -9.35
N SER A 38 6.74 -20.05 -8.48
CA SER A 38 6.79 -20.51 -7.08
C SER A 38 6.78 -22.04 -6.96
N PHE A 39 6.27 -22.73 -7.99
CA PHE A 39 6.27 -24.20 -8.08
C PHE A 39 7.40 -24.76 -8.92
N ASN A 40 8.34 -23.94 -9.39
CA ASN A 40 9.47 -24.40 -10.18
C ASN A 40 10.62 -24.91 -9.31
N LYS A 41 11.24 -26.02 -9.71
CA LYS A 41 12.49 -26.54 -9.13
C LYS A 41 13.65 -26.23 -10.08
N PRO A 42 14.37 -25.13 -9.87
CA PRO A 42 15.47 -24.76 -10.75
C PRO A 42 16.66 -25.71 -10.58
N LYS A 43 17.40 -25.96 -11.67
CA LYS A 43 18.64 -26.74 -11.64
C LYS A 43 19.88 -25.93 -11.19
N GLY A 44 19.72 -24.63 -10.97
CA GLY A 44 20.81 -23.73 -10.59
C GLY A 44 20.35 -22.68 -9.58
N ASN A 45 21.12 -21.61 -9.45
CA ASN A 45 20.91 -20.58 -8.47
C ASN A 45 19.81 -19.57 -8.85
N TYR A 46 19.28 -19.63 -10.09
CA TYR A 46 18.33 -18.65 -10.61
C TYR A 46 17.04 -19.30 -11.06
N ASN A 47 15.92 -18.87 -10.49
CA ASN A 47 14.58 -19.32 -10.84
C ASN A 47 14.01 -18.46 -12.00
N VAL A 48 14.65 -18.51 -13.17
CA VAL A 48 14.26 -17.71 -14.36
C VAL A 48 13.79 -18.54 -15.55
N ALA A 49 14.00 -19.87 -15.51
CA ALA A 49 13.56 -20.79 -16.52
C ALA A 49 12.79 -21.94 -15.87
N TRP A 50 11.65 -22.31 -16.47
CA TRP A 50 10.88 -23.46 -16.02
C TRP A 50 11.66 -24.76 -16.24
N GLN A 51 11.77 -25.59 -15.20
CA GLN A 51 12.48 -26.87 -15.24
C GLN A 51 11.57 -28.03 -14.84
N GLU A 52 11.14 -28.06 -13.60
CA GLU A 52 10.40 -29.16 -13.01
C GLU A 52 9.38 -28.63 -12.01
N PHE A 53 8.18 -29.23 -11.99
CA PHE A 53 7.16 -28.86 -11.00
C PHE A 53 7.47 -29.45 -9.62
N THR A 54 7.35 -28.64 -8.56
CA THR A 54 7.53 -29.09 -7.17
C THR A 54 6.66 -28.30 -6.20
N PHE A 55 6.26 -28.95 -5.09
CA PHE A 55 5.66 -28.30 -3.93
C PHE A 55 6.67 -28.01 -2.80
N ASP A 56 7.93 -28.40 -2.96
CA ASP A 56 8.92 -28.30 -1.86
C ASP A 56 9.19 -26.87 -1.44
N ASN A 57 9.11 -25.92 -2.36
CA ASN A 57 9.27 -24.49 -2.06
C ASN A 57 8.17 -23.97 -1.14
N TRP A 58 6.92 -24.47 -1.31
CA TRP A 58 5.78 -24.13 -0.45
C TRP A 58 5.81 -24.83 0.92
N LYS A 59 6.43 -26.02 1.01
CA LYS A 59 6.62 -26.70 2.31
C LYS A 59 7.64 -26.00 3.18
N ASN A 60 8.64 -25.37 2.58
CA ASN A 60 9.75 -24.72 3.26
C ASN A 60 10.04 -23.32 2.70
N PRO A 61 9.08 -22.36 2.77
CA PRO A 61 9.21 -21.05 2.17
C PRO A 61 10.25 -20.16 2.87
N PHE A 62 10.62 -20.52 4.11
CA PHE A 62 11.56 -19.81 4.98
C PHE A 62 12.91 -20.49 5.10
N ARG A 63 13.31 -21.26 4.08
CA ARG A 63 14.61 -21.97 4.06
C ARG A 63 15.80 -21.02 4.01
N ASP A 64 15.68 -19.93 3.28
CA ASP A 64 16.71 -18.88 3.20
C ASP A 64 16.49 -17.88 4.34
N GLU A 65 17.43 -17.86 5.29
CA GLU A 65 17.34 -17.02 6.49
C GLU A 65 17.40 -15.53 6.13
N SER A 66 18.24 -15.15 5.16
CA SER A 66 18.37 -13.76 4.72
C SER A 66 17.06 -13.26 4.08
N LEU A 67 16.43 -14.09 3.23
CA LEU A 67 15.13 -13.81 2.63
C LEU A 67 14.05 -13.70 3.70
N THR A 68 14.03 -14.64 4.65
CA THR A 68 13.07 -14.67 5.76
C THR A 68 13.16 -13.41 6.61
N ASN A 69 14.37 -13.02 6.99
CA ASN A 69 14.60 -11.81 7.77
C ASN A 69 14.15 -10.56 7.00
N ALA A 70 14.50 -10.45 5.73
CA ALA A 70 14.09 -9.34 4.88
C ALA A 70 12.55 -9.25 4.74
N PHE A 71 11.88 -10.38 4.60
CA PHE A 71 10.42 -10.45 4.54
C PHE A 71 9.76 -10.01 5.86
N VAL A 72 10.26 -10.52 6.99
CA VAL A 72 9.78 -10.16 8.32
C VAL A 72 10.01 -8.68 8.63
N GLU A 73 11.16 -8.12 8.26
CA GLU A 73 11.42 -6.69 8.43
C GLU A 73 10.46 -5.83 7.60
N SER A 74 10.18 -6.21 6.35
CA SER A 74 9.14 -5.53 5.55
C SER A 74 7.77 -5.57 6.22
N LEU A 75 7.34 -6.72 6.75
CA LEU A 75 6.06 -6.85 7.45
C LEU A 75 5.99 -5.98 8.71
N LYS A 76 7.07 -5.93 9.50
CA LYS A 76 7.13 -5.07 10.70
C LYS A 76 7.03 -3.59 10.34
N ILE A 77 7.82 -3.15 9.35
CA ILE A 77 7.80 -1.76 8.88
C ILE A 77 6.40 -1.40 8.37
N ALA A 78 5.84 -2.23 7.48
CA ALA A 78 4.52 -2.01 6.91
C ALA A 78 3.43 -1.96 7.99
N ALA A 79 3.44 -2.88 8.95
CA ALA A 79 2.46 -2.90 10.03
C ALA A 79 2.54 -1.66 10.93
N ILE A 80 3.75 -1.31 11.39
CA ILE A 80 3.95 -0.18 12.30
C ILE A 80 3.63 1.15 11.59
N SER A 81 4.19 1.36 10.40
CA SER A 81 3.97 2.60 9.65
C SER A 81 2.50 2.77 9.26
N THR A 82 1.83 1.69 8.85
CA THR A 82 0.40 1.72 8.52
C THR A 82 -0.46 2.10 9.72
N VAL A 83 -0.23 1.52 10.90
CA VAL A 83 -1.00 1.87 12.10
C VAL A 83 -0.84 3.34 12.43
N ILE A 84 0.40 3.85 12.46
CA ILE A 84 0.68 5.26 12.76
C ILE A 84 0.05 6.17 11.70
N ALA A 85 0.27 5.87 10.41
CA ALA A 85 -0.27 6.66 9.30
C ALA A 85 -1.79 6.64 9.25
N THR A 86 -2.42 5.50 9.57
CA THR A 86 -3.89 5.37 9.59
C THR A 86 -4.49 6.23 10.69
N VAL A 87 -3.92 6.23 11.88
CA VAL A 87 -4.39 7.08 12.98
C VAL A 87 -4.24 8.56 12.61
N LEU A 88 -3.02 8.99 12.26
CA LEU A 88 -2.73 10.40 11.94
C LEU A 88 -3.50 10.88 10.71
N GLY A 89 -3.48 10.11 9.62
CA GLY A 89 -4.17 10.46 8.38
C GLY A 89 -5.68 10.53 8.55
N SER A 90 -6.29 9.60 9.31
CA SER A 90 -7.73 9.63 9.61
C SER A 90 -8.11 10.84 10.44
N MET A 91 -7.31 11.19 11.46
CA MET A 91 -7.54 12.40 12.25
C MET A 91 -7.49 13.68 11.40
N ILE A 92 -6.47 13.79 10.54
CA ILE A 92 -6.33 14.90 9.59
C ILE A 92 -7.51 14.93 8.61
N ALA A 93 -7.91 13.78 8.05
CA ALA A 93 -9.04 13.68 7.13
C ALA A 93 -10.36 14.18 7.73
N ILE A 94 -10.67 13.73 8.96
CA ILE A 94 -11.87 14.14 9.69
C ILE A 94 -11.81 15.63 10.01
N ALA A 95 -10.67 16.13 10.50
CA ALA A 95 -10.49 17.54 10.80
C ALA A 95 -10.71 18.45 9.59
N LEU A 96 -10.10 18.08 8.44
CA LEU A 96 -10.25 18.83 7.19
C LEU A 96 -11.63 18.72 6.54
N ALA A 97 -12.37 17.64 6.81
CA ALA A 97 -13.74 17.48 6.31
C ALA A 97 -14.77 18.23 7.15
N ARG A 98 -14.57 18.25 8.48
CA ARG A 98 -15.53 18.79 9.45
C ARG A 98 -15.33 20.28 9.74
N TYR A 99 -14.07 20.74 9.83
CA TYR A 99 -13.75 22.07 10.30
C TYR A 99 -13.16 22.96 9.22
N ARG A 100 -13.60 24.22 9.17
CA ARG A 100 -12.97 25.29 8.42
C ARG A 100 -12.13 26.13 9.38
N PHE A 101 -10.80 26.08 9.25
CA PHE A 101 -9.88 26.84 10.08
C PHE A 101 -8.81 27.53 9.26
N ARG A 102 -8.20 28.58 9.82
CA ARG A 102 -7.06 29.26 9.22
C ARG A 102 -5.90 28.29 9.07
N GLY A 103 -5.36 28.13 7.85
CA GLY A 103 -4.27 27.16 7.58
C GLY A 103 -4.74 25.83 6.96
N SER A 104 -6.05 25.56 6.86
CA SER A 104 -6.54 24.33 6.18
C SER A 104 -6.07 24.22 4.73
N GLY A 105 -5.89 25.34 4.02
CA GLY A 105 -5.30 25.36 2.67
C GLY A 105 -3.84 24.90 2.65
N GLY A 106 -3.03 25.40 3.59
CA GLY A 106 -1.63 24.98 3.76
C GLY A 106 -1.51 23.49 4.12
N LEU A 107 -2.35 22.99 5.04
CA LEU A 107 -2.36 21.58 5.38
C LEU A 107 -2.78 20.69 4.18
N ASN A 108 -3.76 21.13 3.40
CA ASN A 108 -4.12 20.43 2.15
C ASN A 108 -2.96 20.39 1.15
N PHE A 109 -2.22 21.48 1.01
CA PHE A 109 -1.03 21.54 0.15
C PHE A 109 0.05 20.58 0.66
N LEU A 110 0.34 20.58 1.97
CA LEU A 110 1.31 19.65 2.59
C LEU A 110 0.94 18.18 2.38
N LEU A 111 -0.35 17.82 2.39
CA LEU A 111 -0.79 16.46 2.10
C LEU A 111 -0.60 16.06 0.63
N VAL A 112 -0.60 17.00 -0.29
CA VAL A 112 -0.41 16.70 -1.71
C VAL A 112 1.07 16.60 -2.09
N LEU A 113 1.95 17.32 -1.39
CA LEU A 113 3.38 17.36 -1.68
C LEU A 113 4.04 15.97 -1.78
N PRO A 114 3.92 15.07 -0.78
CA PRO A 114 4.55 13.75 -0.88
C PRO A 114 4.05 12.92 -2.06
N LEU A 115 2.79 13.11 -2.48
CA LEU A 115 2.17 12.37 -3.57
C LEU A 115 2.63 12.84 -4.96
N THR A 116 3.06 14.09 -5.06
CA THR A 116 3.53 14.69 -6.32
C THR A 116 5.05 14.72 -6.42
N THR A 117 5.75 14.51 -5.29
CA THR A 117 7.20 14.47 -5.25
C THR A 117 7.70 13.12 -5.76
N PRO A 118 8.68 13.08 -6.68
CA PRO A 118 9.31 11.81 -7.07
C PRO A 118 9.90 11.08 -5.85
N GLU A 119 9.65 9.78 -5.73
CA GLU A 119 10.09 8.96 -4.57
C GLU A 119 11.59 9.06 -4.30
N ILE A 120 12.40 9.12 -5.38
CA ILE A 120 13.84 9.25 -5.25
C ILE A 120 14.25 10.59 -4.60
N VAL A 121 13.55 11.67 -4.91
CA VAL A 121 13.78 12.99 -4.30
C VAL A 121 13.37 12.97 -2.84
N LEU A 122 12.22 12.37 -2.55
CA LEU A 122 11.68 12.25 -1.21
C LEU A 122 12.59 11.39 -0.32
N GLY A 123 12.99 10.21 -0.80
CA GLY A 123 13.88 9.30 -0.08
C GLY A 123 15.26 9.89 0.17
N SER A 124 15.89 10.50 -0.84
CA SER A 124 17.20 11.12 -0.70
C SER A 124 17.18 12.37 0.20
N SER A 125 16.13 13.19 0.12
CA SER A 125 16.01 14.36 0.98
C SER A 125 15.86 13.98 2.45
N LEU A 126 15.08 12.93 2.76
CA LEU A 126 14.96 12.40 4.12
C LEU A 126 16.28 11.82 4.63
N ALA A 127 16.99 11.06 3.78
CA ALA A 127 18.27 10.51 4.15
C ALA A 127 19.27 11.61 4.47
N THR A 128 19.31 12.69 3.69
CA THR A 128 20.13 13.87 3.96
C THR A 128 19.76 14.52 5.28
N LEU A 129 18.44 14.72 5.53
CA LEU A 129 17.96 15.29 6.80
C LEU A 129 18.38 14.45 8.02
N PHE A 130 18.28 13.12 7.92
CA PHE A 130 18.70 12.24 9.02
C PHE A 130 20.23 12.30 9.24
N LEU A 131 21.00 12.40 8.18
CA LEU A 131 22.46 12.58 8.29
C LEU A 131 22.83 13.93 8.90
N ASP A 132 22.20 15.02 8.51
CA ASP A 132 22.43 16.36 9.04
C ASP A 132 22.07 16.46 10.55
N TRP A 133 21.18 15.61 11.02
CA TRP A 133 20.76 15.56 12.43
C TRP A 133 21.48 14.44 13.22
N ASP A 134 22.52 13.83 12.66
CA ASP A 134 23.25 12.71 13.26
C ASP A 134 22.37 11.52 13.66
N ILE A 135 21.25 11.32 12.94
CA ILE A 135 20.34 10.18 13.16
C ILE A 135 20.84 8.99 12.35
N THR A 136 21.24 7.93 13.05
CA THR A 136 21.63 6.66 12.42
C THR A 136 20.46 6.08 11.63
N ARG A 137 20.67 5.86 10.33
CA ARG A 137 19.65 5.26 9.45
C ARG A 137 19.44 3.79 9.79
N GLY A 138 18.24 3.28 9.53
CA GLY A 138 17.86 1.89 9.79
C GLY A 138 16.36 1.75 9.97
N PHE A 139 15.92 0.83 10.80
CA PHE A 139 14.50 0.52 10.98
C PHE A 139 13.63 1.74 11.30
N THR A 140 14.04 2.56 12.27
CA THR A 140 13.25 3.71 12.72
C THR A 140 13.13 4.78 11.63
N THR A 141 14.21 5.09 10.93
CA THR A 141 14.21 6.09 9.84
C THR A 141 13.37 5.63 8.66
N VAL A 142 13.37 4.33 8.34
CA VAL A 142 12.48 3.75 7.32
C VAL A 142 11.02 3.87 7.76
N VAL A 143 10.69 3.52 9.02
CA VAL A 143 9.31 3.69 9.54
C VAL A 143 8.86 5.14 9.46
N ILE A 144 9.69 6.11 9.87
CA ILE A 144 9.37 7.53 9.79
C ILE A 144 9.13 7.96 8.34
N ALA A 145 10.01 7.54 7.42
CA ALA A 145 9.89 7.84 6.01
C ALA A 145 8.59 7.27 5.40
N HIS A 146 8.23 6.04 5.75
CA HIS A 146 6.99 5.40 5.32
C HIS A 146 5.76 6.12 5.88
N VAL A 147 5.73 6.44 7.18
CA VAL A 147 4.64 7.21 7.79
C VAL A 147 4.43 8.52 7.06
N MET A 148 5.50 9.22 6.68
CA MET A 148 5.42 10.55 6.06
C MET A 148 4.62 10.53 4.74
N PHE A 149 4.88 9.60 3.83
CA PHE A 149 4.10 9.53 2.60
C PHE A 149 2.74 8.86 2.79
N GLN A 150 2.66 7.83 3.64
CA GLN A 150 1.42 7.10 3.92
C GLN A 150 0.34 7.97 4.56
N VAL A 151 0.69 8.90 5.46
CA VAL A 151 -0.28 9.85 6.07
C VAL A 151 -1.06 10.59 4.99
N SER A 152 -0.39 10.99 3.91
CA SER A 152 -1.03 11.68 2.79
C SER A 152 -2.03 10.79 2.05
N PHE A 153 -1.66 9.54 1.75
CA PHE A 153 -2.55 8.56 1.12
C PHE A 153 -3.77 8.27 1.99
N VAL A 154 -3.53 7.99 3.27
CA VAL A 154 -4.61 7.72 4.23
C VAL A 154 -5.54 8.92 4.36
N ALA A 155 -4.98 10.12 4.56
CA ALA A 155 -5.79 11.33 4.74
C ALA A 155 -6.68 11.61 3.54
N LEU A 156 -6.18 11.46 2.31
CA LEU A 156 -6.97 11.69 1.10
C LEU A 156 -8.02 10.60 0.89
N THR A 157 -7.69 9.34 1.11
CA THR A 157 -8.61 8.20 0.96
C THR A 157 -9.75 8.27 1.97
N VAL A 158 -9.43 8.47 3.26
CA VAL A 158 -10.44 8.62 4.31
C VAL A 158 -11.30 9.86 4.08
N ARG A 159 -10.69 10.98 3.66
CA ARG A 159 -11.43 12.21 3.36
C ARG A 159 -12.43 12.03 2.22
N ALA A 160 -12.11 11.24 1.20
CA ALA A 160 -13.05 10.92 0.12
C ALA A 160 -14.30 10.22 0.69
N ARG A 161 -14.14 9.33 1.66
CA ARG A 161 -15.24 8.67 2.35
C ARG A 161 -16.03 9.62 3.24
N VAL A 162 -15.33 10.46 4.02
CA VAL A 162 -15.96 11.42 4.96
C VAL A 162 -16.75 12.52 4.22
N ARG A 163 -16.36 12.89 3.00
CA ARG A 163 -17.12 13.86 2.19
C ARG A 163 -18.54 13.41 1.84
N GLY A 164 -18.80 12.11 1.76
CA GLY A 164 -20.11 11.54 1.54
C GLY A 164 -20.89 11.24 2.82
N PHE A 165 -20.37 11.65 3.99
CA PHE A 165 -21.01 11.43 5.28
C PHE A 165 -22.13 12.44 5.52
N ASP A 166 -23.30 11.94 5.93
CA ASP A 166 -24.43 12.78 6.31
C ASP A 166 -24.30 13.22 7.78
N TRP A 167 -23.87 14.46 7.98
CA TRP A 167 -23.67 15.05 9.31
C TRP A 167 -24.97 15.22 10.12
N THR A 168 -26.15 15.12 9.49
CA THR A 168 -27.45 15.18 10.22
C THR A 168 -27.61 14.00 11.16
N LEU A 169 -26.95 12.86 10.89
CA LEU A 169 -26.97 11.68 11.78
C LEU A 169 -26.30 11.99 13.13
N GLU A 170 -25.24 12.80 13.15
CA GLU A 170 -24.62 13.24 14.41
C GLU A 170 -25.55 14.19 15.19
N GLN A 171 -26.19 15.12 14.49
CA GLN A 171 -27.15 16.06 15.10
C GLN A 171 -28.32 15.29 15.70
N ALA A 172 -28.92 14.37 14.97
CA ALA A 172 -30.00 13.54 15.47
C ALA A 172 -29.63 12.72 16.72
N ALA A 173 -28.40 12.16 16.74
CA ALA A 173 -27.91 11.44 17.91
C ALA A 173 -27.74 12.35 19.12
N GLN A 174 -27.26 13.59 18.94
CA GLN A 174 -27.10 14.58 20.00
C GLN A 174 -28.43 15.11 20.48
N ASP A 175 -29.39 15.31 19.60
CA ASP A 175 -30.80 15.70 19.97
C ASP A 175 -31.49 14.63 20.84
N LEU A 176 -31.07 13.36 20.67
CA LEU A 176 -31.51 12.24 21.52
C LEU A 176 -30.68 12.12 22.83
N GLY A 177 -29.85 13.11 23.15
CA GLY A 177 -29.07 13.18 24.38
C GLY A 177 -27.73 12.45 24.37
N ALA A 178 -27.22 12.03 23.18
CA ALA A 178 -25.89 11.44 23.09
C ALA A 178 -24.80 12.50 23.25
N SER A 179 -23.80 12.25 24.09
CA SER A 179 -22.62 13.12 24.18
C SER A 179 -21.79 13.06 22.87
N PRO A 180 -21.01 14.11 22.52
CA PRO A 180 -20.20 14.15 21.30
C PRO A 180 -19.27 12.94 21.14
N LEU A 181 -18.66 12.47 22.22
CA LEU A 181 -17.78 11.29 22.20
C LEU A 181 -18.57 10.00 21.93
N ARG A 182 -19.78 9.87 22.52
CA ARG A 182 -20.67 8.73 22.25
C ARG A 182 -21.16 8.73 20.81
N THR A 183 -21.52 9.90 20.29
CA THR A 183 -21.90 10.10 18.88
C THR A 183 -20.77 9.70 17.94
N PHE A 184 -19.55 10.15 18.22
CA PHE A 184 -18.40 9.75 17.42
C PHE A 184 -18.23 8.22 17.36
N TRP A 185 -18.16 7.55 18.51
CA TRP A 185 -17.89 6.11 18.55
C TRP A 185 -19.05 5.23 18.07
N LYS A 186 -20.31 5.69 18.23
CA LYS A 186 -21.47 4.88 17.88
C LYS A 186 -22.10 5.22 16.53
N VAL A 187 -21.85 6.40 15.99
CA VAL A 187 -22.42 6.87 14.72
C VAL A 187 -21.34 7.13 13.69
N THR A 188 -20.47 8.08 13.96
CA THR A 188 -19.49 8.57 12.98
C THR A 188 -18.45 7.52 12.63
N PHE A 189 -17.74 6.99 13.63
CA PHE A 189 -16.65 6.04 13.44
C PHE A 189 -17.07 4.77 12.70
N PRO A 190 -18.18 4.07 13.05
CA PRO A 190 -18.61 2.88 12.30
C PRO A 190 -18.93 3.16 10.84
N LEU A 191 -19.49 4.32 10.52
CA LEU A 191 -19.86 4.69 9.15
C LEU A 191 -18.66 5.07 8.28
N ILE A 192 -17.59 5.61 8.86
CA ILE A 192 -16.35 5.92 8.14
C ILE A 192 -15.33 4.77 8.18
N LEU A 193 -15.48 3.81 9.11
CA LEU A 193 -14.56 2.69 9.32
C LEU A 193 -14.22 1.91 8.03
N PRO A 194 -15.17 1.58 7.15
CA PRO A 194 -14.83 0.92 5.90
C PRO A 194 -13.83 1.71 5.04
N GLY A 195 -13.93 3.04 5.05
CA GLY A 195 -12.97 3.92 4.37
C GLY A 195 -11.60 3.94 5.05
N ILE A 196 -11.58 3.91 6.38
CA ILE A 196 -10.33 3.82 7.17
C ILE A 196 -9.63 2.48 6.90
N LEU A 197 -10.38 1.37 6.90
CA LEU A 197 -9.82 0.05 6.61
C LEU A 197 -9.27 -0.05 5.17
N ALA A 198 -10.00 0.48 4.20
CA ALA A 198 -9.53 0.53 2.82
C ALA A 198 -8.23 1.36 2.69
N ALA A 199 -8.16 2.50 3.37
CA ALA A 199 -6.96 3.33 3.41
C ALA A 199 -5.78 2.62 4.10
N ALA A 200 -6.04 1.89 5.19
CA ALA A 200 -5.03 1.11 5.89
C ALA A 200 -4.47 -0.03 5.03
N LEU A 201 -5.35 -0.78 4.35
CA LEU A 201 -4.92 -1.86 3.45
C LEU A 201 -4.08 -1.33 2.29
N LEU A 202 -4.50 -0.23 1.66
CA LEU A 202 -3.72 0.42 0.61
C LEU A 202 -2.35 0.91 1.14
N SER A 203 -2.34 1.55 2.31
CA SER A 203 -1.12 2.03 2.96
C SER A 203 -0.16 0.90 3.28
N PHE A 204 -0.68 -0.23 3.78
CA PHE A 204 0.10 -1.43 4.06
C PHE A 204 0.73 -2.01 2.79
N ALA A 205 -0.04 -2.13 1.71
CA ALA A 205 0.48 -2.61 0.42
C ALA A 205 1.58 -1.68 -0.11
N LEU A 206 1.36 -0.35 -0.11
CA LEU A 206 2.35 0.65 -0.53
C LEU A 206 3.65 0.58 0.29
N SER A 207 3.58 0.22 1.56
CA SER A 207 4.77 0.06 2.40
C SER A 207 5.52 -1.24 2.12
N LEU A 208 4.80 -2.32 1.79
CA LEU A 208 5.42 -3.62 1.50
C LEU A 208 6.23 -3.62 0.20
N ASP A 209 5.78 -2.91 -0.81
CA ASP A 209 6.43 -2.87 -2.12
C ASP A 209 7.41 -1.69 -2.29
N ASP A 210 7.50 -0.80 -1.28
CA ASP A 210 8.42 0.32 -1.36
C ASP A 210 9.88 -0.13 -1.42
N PHE A 211 10.54 0.30 -2.48
CA PHE A 211 11.95 0.04 -2.71
C PHE A 211 12.79 1.32 -2.57
N ILE A 212 12.32 2.42 -3.16
CA ILE A 212 13.14 3.62 -3.35
C ILE A 212 13.35 4.36 -2.03
N ILE A 213 12.29 4.66 -1.30
CA ILE A 213 12.38 5.40 -0.03
C ILE A 213 13.15 4.57 0.99
N THR A 214 12.88 3.26 1.03
CA THR A 214 13.60 2.32 1.88
C THR A 214 15.10 2.30 1.53
N LEU A 215 15.48 2.22 0.26
CA LEU A 215 16.87 2.16 -0.20
C LEU A 215 17.71 3.31 0.37
N PHE A 216 17.18 4.53 0.39
CA PHE A 216 17.89 5.69 0.90
C PHE A 216 17.97 5.75 2.43
N ASN A 217 17.03 5.14 3.15
CA ASN A 217 16.86 5.33 4.60
C ASN A 217 17.16 4.08 5.43
N ALA A 218 17.43 2.92 4.81
CA ALA A 218 17.59 1.64 5.48
C ALA A 218 19.01 1.37 6.03
N ASP A 219 20.05 2.02 5.48
CA ASP A 219 21.45 1.71 5.76
C ASP A 219 21.78 0.22 5.56
N SER A 220 22.07 -0.51 6.63
CA SER A 220 22.33 -1.96 6.59
C SER A 220 21.09 -2.83 6.67
N LEU A 221 19.91 -2.26 6.92
CA LEU A 221 18.65 -2.98 6.97
C LEU A 221 18.23 -3.45 5.57
N THR A 222 17.87 -4.71 5.46
CA THR A 222 17.39 -5.28 4.19
C THR A 222 15.91 -5.61 4.31
N THR A 223 15.08 -5.00 3.45
CA THR A 223 13.66 -5.34 3.29
C THR A 223 13.46 -6.29 2.11
N PHE A 224 12.26 -6.87 1.97
CA PHE A 224 11.97 -7.82 0.90
C PHE A 224 12.20 -7.24 -0.50
N PRO A 225 11.77 -6.02 -0.87
CA PRO A 225 12.12 -5.41 -2.15
C PRO A 225 13.61 -5.19 -2.34
N LEU A 226 14.35 -4.79 -1.30
CA LEU A 226 15.81 -4.64 -1.35
C LEU A 226 16.50 -5.99 -1.55
N TYR A 227 16.04 -7.03 -0.86
CA TYR A 227 16.55 -8.39 -1.04
C TYR A 227 16.34 -8.88 -2.47
N ILE A 228 15.15 -8.70 -3.04
CA ILE A 228 14.85 -9.08 -4.43
C ILE A 228 15.82 -8.40 -5.38
N ASN A 229 16.00 -7.08 -5.26
CA ASN A 229 16.92 -6.33 -6.11
C ASN A 229 18.36 -6.82 -6.02
N GLY A 230 18.85 -7.09 -4.80
CA GLY A 230 20.18 -7.63 -4.55
C GLY A 230 20.34 -9.07 -5.06
N SER A 231 19.32 -9.90 -4.91
CA SER A 231 19.36 -11.33 -5.24
C SER A 231 19.47 -11.59 -6.74
N PHE A 232 18.98 -10.71 -7.60
CA PHE A 232 19.18 -10.84 -9.06
C PHE A 232 20.65 -10.88 -9.49
N ARG A 233 21.56 -10.37 -8.66
CA ARG A 233 23.00 -10.34 -8.96
C ARG A 233 23.75 -11.57 -8.48
N VAL A 234 23.20 -12.31 -7.51
CA VAL A 234 23.93 -13.39 -6.81
C VAL A 234 23.19 -14.72 -6.92
N LYS A 235 21.92 -14.73 -6.53
CA LYS A 235 21.06 -15.94 -6.46
C LYS A 235 19.60 -15.50 -6.39
N PHE A 236 18.77 -16.03 -7.26
CA PHE A 236 17.32 -15.78 -7.23
C PHE A 236 16.57 -17.10 -6.93
N PRO A 237 16.37 -17.43 -5.65
CA PRO A 237 15.76 -18.70 -5.26
C PRO A 237 14.24 -18.70 -5.47
N PRO A 238 13.61 -19.88 -5.66
CA PRO A 238 12.16 -19.98 -5.90
C PRO A 238 11.32 -19.53 -4.70
N GLU A 239 11.87 -19.56 -3.48
CA GLU A 239 11.22 -19.06 -2.26
C GLU A 239 10.84 -17.58 -2.37
N VAL A 240 11.55 -16.78 -3.16
CA VAL A 240 11.17 -15.39 -3.47
C VAL A 240 9.80 -15.34 -4.15
N ASN A 241 9.57 -16.23 -5.13
CA ASN A 241 8.29 -16.30 -5.82
C ASN A 241 7.17 -16.82 -4.91
N VAL A 242 7.48 -17.72 -3.97
CA VAL A 242 6.52 -18.18 -2.96
C VAL A 242 6.07 -17.02 -2.07
N LEU A 243 7.03 -16.30 -1.46
CA LEU A 243 6.70 -15.18 -0.57
C LEU A 243 6.02 -14.02 -1.32
N ALA A 244 6.45 -13.74 -2.56
CA ALA A 244 5.75 -12.76 -3.41
C ALA A 244 4.30 -13.21 -3.71
N SER A 245 4.06 -14.51 -3.96
CA SER A 245 2.71 -15.04 -4.17
C SER A 245 1.82 -14.97 -2.93
N VAL A 246 2.39 -14.98 -1.73
CA VAL A 246 1.65 -14.82 -0.46
C VAL A 246 1.22 -13.37 -0.24
N ILE A 247 2.00 -12.40 -0.74
CA ILE A 247 1.68 -10.96 -0.62
C ILE A 247 0.61 -10.53 -1.63
N LEU A 248 0.58 -11.15 -2.83
CA LEU A 248 -0.36 -10.85 -3.91
C LEU A 248 -1.79 -11.25 -3.58
#